data_99b067560b8826359529a7965afd63bd
#
_entry.id   99b067560b8826359529a7965afd63bd
#
_cell.length_a   1.000
_cell.length_b   1.000
_cell.length_c   1.000
_cell.angle_alpha   90.00
_cell.angle_beta   90.00
_cell.angle_gamma   90.00
#
_symmetry.space_group_name_H-M   'P 1'
#
loop_
_entity.id
_entity.type
_entity.pdbx_description
1 polymer ?
#
loop_
_entity_poly.entity_id
_entity_poly.type
_entity_poly.pdbx_seq_one_letter_code
_entity_poly.pdbx_strand_id
1 'polypeptide(L)'
;MPLTAVEPDRHARGGIVVLHESREFTTALIDLMRALAAEGWLVVAPHLFHREAAHSDTEVFGQSLFDDFDATFDWLVGRGIYPDCVGVLGFDDAGTAAMIVATNRPVGAAVSVSAHGIVEPLNDDTPTLLEAGPSLEAPWLGLYGEDDPLTPRDHVERLRDAVAQADAPTNVVSYSGLAHRAGERPVTEADAGDEDPLVVAMLDAQRRIFDWFDGNLR
;
A
#
# COMPACT_ATOMS: atom_id res chain seq x y z
N MET A 1 16.21 11.30 -7.29
CA MET A 1 15.78 9.96 -6.93
C MET A 1 15.25 9.25 -8.17
N PRO A 2 15.65 8.02 -8.48
CA PRO A 2 15.07 7.25 -9.57
C PRO A 2 13.67 6.76 -9.21
N LEU A 3 12.76 6.76 -10.18
CA LEU A 3 11.39 6.25 -10.04
C LEU A 3 10.93 5.60 -11.34
N THR A 4 9.97 4.69 -11.24
CA THR A 4 9.27 4.10 -12.39
C THR A 4 7.83 4.60 -12.36
N ALA A 5 7.35 5.10 -13.50
CA ALA A 5 5.99 5.60 -13.63
C ALA A 5 5.24 4.89 -14.76
N VAL A 6 3.94 4.70 -14.57
CA VAL A 6 3.00 4.26 -15.58
C VAL A 6 1.90 5.31 -15.70
N GLU A 7 1.79 5.88 -16.89
CA GLU A 7 0.81 6.93 -17.18
C GLU A 7 -0.51 6.30 -17.69
N PRO A 8 -1.67 6.86 -17.32
CA PRO A 8 -2.94 6.44 -17.89
C PRO A 8 -3.07 6.92 -19.35
N ASP A 9 -3.91 6.26 -20.13
CA ASP A 9 -4.18 6.63 -21.54
C ASP A 9 -4.82 8.03 -21.70
N ARG A 10 -5.38 8.56 -20.62
CA ARG A 10 -6.06 9.86 -20.58
C ARG A 10 -5.44 10.75 -19.51
N HIS A 11 -5.99 11.95 -19.35
CA HIS A 11 -5.59 12.83 -18.27
C HIS A 11 -5.76 12.12 -16.91
N ALA A 12 -4.70 12.14 -16.11
CA ALA A 12 -4.71 11.47 -14.82
C ALA A 12 -5.72 12.15 -13.87
N ARG A 13 -6.53 11.36 -13.20
CA ARG A 13 -7.51 11.82 -12.21
C ARG A 13 -6.91 11.98 -10.81
N GLY A 14 -5.70 11.47 -10.62
CA GLY A 14 -4.93 11.54 -9.39
C GLY A 14 -3.65 10.72 -9.54
N GLY A 15 -2.90 10.57 -8.47
CA GLY A 15 -1.64 9.82 -8.42
C GLY A 15 -1.68 8.71 -7.37
N ILE A 16 -1.02 7.58 -7.65
CA ILE A 16 -0.81 6.51 -6.67
C ILE A 16 0.67 6.24 -6.55
N VAL A 17 1.20 6.38 -5.33
CA VAL A 17 2.56 5.95 -4.99
C VAL A 17 2.50 4.50 -4.54
N VAL A 18 3.21 3.61 -5.25
CA VAL A 18 3.33 2.20 -4.86
C VAL A 18 4.67 2.01 -4.17
N LEU A 19 4.65 1.73 -2.88
CA LEU A 19 5.81 1.37 -2.09
C LEU A 19 6.04 -0.15 -2.19
N HIS A 20 7.30 -0.55 -2.38
CA HIS A 20 7.66 -1.94 -2.60
C HIS A 20 9.02 -2.27 -1.97
N GLU A 21 9.19 -3.51 -1.59
CA GLU A 21 10.43 -4.05 -0.98
C GLU A 21 11.41 -4.59 -2.01
N SER A 22 10.99 -4.74 -3.25
CA SER A 22 11.82 -5.33 -4.28
C SER A 22 12.90 -4.38 -4.75
N ARG A 23 14.15 -4.84 -4.78
CA ARG A 23 15.26 -4.09 -5.40
C ARG A 23 15.12 -3.99 -6.91
N GLU A 24 14.40 -4.92 -7.52
CA GLU A 24 14.11 -4.94 -8.94
C GLU A 24 12.60 -4.83 -9.18
N PHE A 25 12.21 -4.14 -10.22
CA PHE A 25 10.81 -4.06 -10.63
C PHE A 25 10.39 -5.37 -11.27
N THR A 26 9.68 -6.19 -10.51
CA THR A 26 9.13 -7.46 -11.00
C THR A 26 8.03 -7.21 -12.04
N THR A 27 7.79 -8.20 -12.90
CA THR A 27 6.67 -8.13 -13.86
C THR A 27 5.34 -7.92 -13.15
N ALA A 28 5.13 -8.59 -12.02
CA ALA A 28 3.92 -8.47 -11.21
C ALA A 28 3.69 -7.04 -10.70
N LEU A 29 4.73 -6.37 -10.19
CA LEU A 29 4.65 -4.98 -9.76
C LEU A 29 4.27 -4.06 -10.93
N ILE A 30 4.92 -4.24 -12.09
CA ILE A 30 4.60 -3.47 -13.29
C ILE A 30 3.17 -3.72 -13.78
N ASP A 31 2.69 -4.96 -13.72
CA ASP A 31 1.32 -5.29 -14.14
C ASP A 31 0.29 -4.71 -13.17
N LEU A 32 0.56 -4.69 -11.86
CA LEU A 32 -0.26 -3.96 -10.89
C LEU A 32 -0.31 -2.46 -11.20
N MET A 33 0.86 -1.84 -11.46
CA MET A 33 0.92 -0.42 -11.81
C MET A 33 0.13 -0.12 -13.10
N ARG A 34 0.18 -1.03 -14.09
CA ARG A 34 -0.62 -0.91 -15.32
C ARG A 34 -2.12 -1.06 -15.05
N ALA A 35 -2.52 -2.00 -14.19
CA ALA A 35 -3.92 -2.15 -13.80
C ALA A 35 -4.48 -0.90 -13.14
N LEU A 36 -3.73 -0.29 -12.21
CA LEU A 36 -4.10 0.99 -11.59
C LEU A 36 -4.13 2.14 -12.62
N ALA A 37 -3.17 2.18 -13.55
CA ALA A 37 -3.15 3.21 -14.59
C ALA A 37 -4.33 3.07 -15.57
N ALA A 38 -4.79 1.86 -15.85
CA ALA A 38 -5.98 1.61 -16.67
C ALA A 38 -7.25 2.22 -16.05
N GLU A 39 -7.30 2.32 -14.71
CA GLU A 39 -8.38 3.01 -13.97
C GLU A 39 -8.24 4.55 -14.00
N GLY A 40 -7.20 5.08 -14.62
CA GLY A 40 -6.99 6.52 -14.80
C GLY A 40 -6.06 7.18 -13.80
N TRP A 41 -5.29 6.41 -13.02
CA TRP A 41 -4.30 6.94 -12.07
C TRP A 41 -2.92 7.10 -12.71
N LEU A 42 -2.20 8.18 -12.38
CA LEU A 42 -0.76 8.25 -12.62
C LEU A 42 -0.05 7.44 -11.53
N VAL A 43 0.49 6.28 -11.87
CA VAL A 43 1.07 5.36 -10.90
C VAL A 43 2.58 5.49 -10.89
N VAL A 44 3.16 5.67 -9.72
CA VAL A 44 4.60 5.84 -9.56
C VAL A 44 5.15 4.99 -8.42
N ALA A 45 6.28 4.35 -8.65
CA ALA A 45 6.99 3.59 -7.64
C ALA A 45 8.43 4.14 -7.52
N PRO A 46 8.82 4.65 -6.33
CA PRO A 46 10.19 5.07 -6.08
C PRO A 46 11.12 3.87 -5.97
N HIS A 47 12.37 4.01 -6.39
CA HIS A 47 13.41 2.99 -6.17
C HIS A 47 13.99 3.18 -4.77
N LEU A 48 13.34 2.63 -3.74
CA LEU A 48 13.67 2.85 -2.33
C LEU A 48 15.11 2.46 -1.96
N PHE A 49 15.71 1.49 -2.68
CA PHE A 49 17.07 1.00 -2.44
C PHE A 49 18.15 1.70 -3.26
N HIS A 50 17.87 2.85 -3.85
CA HIS A 50 18.81 3.53 -4.77
C HIS A 50 20.05 4.12 -4.08
N ARG A 51 20.01 4.35 -2.76
CA ARG A 51 21.14 4.88 -1.98
C ARG A 51 22.09 3.80 -1.50
N GLU A 52 21.69 2.54 -1.54
CA GLU A 52 22.48 1.48 -0.94
C GLU A 52 23.57 0.93 -1.85
N ALA A 53 24.82 1.05 -1.37
CA ALA A 53 25.87 0.14 -1.76
C ALA A 53 25.71 -1.17 -0.99
N ALA A 54 24.89 -2.07 -1.48
CA ALA A 54 24.96 -3.52 -1.29
C ALA A 54 24.82 -4.19 0.10
N HIS A 55 24.53 -3.55 1.24
CA HIS A 55 24.79 -4.22 2.53
C HIS A 55 23.71 -4.18 3.63
N SER A 56 22.54 -3.55 3.49
CA SER A 56 21.49 -3.74 4.50
C SER A 56 20.09 -3.78 3.90
N ASP A 57 19.33 -4.79 4.28
CA ASP A 57 17.91 -4.95 3.90
C ASP A 57 16.99 -4.16 4.85
N THR A 58 17.55 -3.39 5.78
CA THR A 58 16.85 -2.82 6.94
C THR A 58 16.49 -1.34 6.82
N GLU A 59 16.85 -0.62 5.77
CA GLU A 59 16.73 0.85 5.72
C GLU A 59 15.60 1.38 4.80
N VAL A 60 14.57 0.62 4.53
CA VAL A 60 13.37 1.13 3.84
C VAL A 60 12.56 2.06 4.75
N PHE A 61 12.74 1.92 6.06
CA PHE A 61 12.03 2.68 7.10
C PHE A 61 12.91 3.81 7.68
N GLY A 62 12.27 4.79 8.30
CA GLY A 62 12.92 5.96 8.87
C GLY A 62 12.97 7.14 7.90
N GLN A 63 13.91 8.07 8.11
CA GLN A 63 13.96 9.34 7.36
C GLN A 63 14.11 9.13 5.85
N SER A 64 14.83 8.10 5.41
CA SER A 64 15.03 7.80 3.99
C SER A 64 13.72 7.48 3.25
N LEU A 65 12.79 6.78 3.91
CA LEU A 65 11.45 6.53 3.36
C LEU A 65 10.69 7.83 3.12
N PHE A 66 10.69 8.72 4.12
CA PHE A 66 9.99 9.99 4.00
C PHE A 66 10.61 10.90 2.94
N ASP A 67 11.94 10.94 2.85
CA ASP A 67 12.65 11.70 1.81
C ASP A 67 12.30 11.21 0.40
N ASP A 68 12.20 9.89 0.22
CA ASP A 68 11.86 9.29 -1.08
C ASP A 68 10.37 9.43 -1.39
N PHE A 69 9.52 9.28 -0.38
CA PHE A 69 8.10 9.54 -0.54
C PHE A 69 7.86 11.03 -0.88
N ASP A 70 8.42 11.96 -0.12
CA ASP A 70 8.26 13.41 -0.34
C ASP A 70 8.73 13.82 -1.75
N ALA A 71 9.88 13.29 -2.21
CA ALA A 71 10.36 13.55 -3.57
C ALA A 71 9.44 12.96 -4.65
N THR A 72 8.79 11.82 -4.38
CA THR A 72 7.82 11.19 -5.29
C THR A 72 6.50 11.99 -5.31
N PHE A 73 6.06 12.42 -4.15
CA PHE A 73 4.88 13.25 -3.97
C PHE A 73 5.04 14.60 -4.71
N ASP A 74 6.17 15.28 -4.51
CA ASP A 74 6.51 16.54 -5.20
C ASP A 74 6.55 16.35 -6.72
N TRP A 75 7.05 15.20 -7.19
CA TRP A 75 7.06 14.87 -8.61
C TRP A 75 5.63 14.71 -9.19
N LEU A 76 4.70 14.11 -8.45
CA LEU A 76 3.28 14.03 -8.82
C LEU A 76 2.63 15.42 -8.82
N VAL A 77 2.84 16.21 -7.79
CA VAL A 77 2.32 17.59 -7.69
C VAL A 77 2.85 18.46 -8.82
N GLY A 78 4.14 18.33 -9.15
CA GLY A 78 4.76 19.02 -10.30
C GLY A 78 4.17 18.64 -11.66
N ARG A 79 3.44 17.51 -11.75
CA ARG A 79 2.68 17.07 -12.93
C ARG A 79 1.21 17.46 -12.89
N GLY A 80 0.80 18.26 -11.91
CA GLY A 80 -0.55 18.78 -11.79
C GLY A 80 -1.52 17.91 -11.00
N ILE A 81 -1.01 16.89 -10.29
CA ILE A 81 -1.82 16.11 -9.35
C ILE A 81 -2.00 16.93 -8.07
N TYR A 82 -3.23 17.07 -7.60
CA TYR A 82 -3.49 17.74 -6.33
C TYR A 82 -3.07 16.85 -5.15
N PRO A 83 -2.57 17.44 -4.05
CA PRO A 83 -2.13 16.69 -2.86
C PRO A 83 -3.16 15.71 -2.30
N ASP A 84 -4.42 16.12 -2.23
CA ASP A 84 -5.56 15.33 -1.76
C ASP A 84 -6.01 14.23 -2.74
N CYS A 85 -5.47 14.26 -3.98
CA CYS A 85 -5.64 13.23 -5.00
C CYS A 85 -4.44 12.26 -5.08
N VAL A 86 -3.53 12.27 -4.09
CA VAL A 86 -2.41 11.31 -4.03
C VAL A 86 -2.74 10.19 -3.05
N GLY A 87 -2.74 8.96 -3.54
CA GLY A 87 -2.85 7.74 -2.75
C GLY A 87 -1.52 7.04 -2.54
N VAL A 88 -1.46 6.20 -1.50
CA VAL A 88 -0.31 5.35 -1.22
C VAL A 88 -0.76 3.89 -1.10
N LEU A 89 -0.04 2.97 -1.72
CA LEU A 89 -0.29 1.53 -1.68
C LEU A 89 1.01 0.80 -1.33
N GLY A 90 0.95 -0.12 -0.38
CA GLY A 90 2.09 -0.96 -0.03
C GLY A 90 1.67 -2.38 0.35
N PHE A 91 2.62 -3.32 0.22
CA PHE A 91 2.46 -4.74 0.52
C PHE A 91 3.51 -5.16 1.54
N ASP A 92 3.16 -6.03 2.47
CA ASP A 92 4.07 -6.59 3.48
C ASP A 92 4.74 -5.46 4.31
N ASP A 93 6.06 -5.40 4.41
CA ASP A 93 6.76 -4.29 5.10
C ASP A 93 6.52 -2.94 4.43
N ALA A 94 6.40 -2.90 3.10
CA ALA A 94 6.00 -1.68 2.41
C ALA A 94 4.53 -1.30 2.67
N GLY A 95 3.68 -2.25 3.07
CA GLY A 95 2.35 -1.98 3.61
C GLY A 95 2.40 -1.23 4.94
N THR A 96 3.34 -1.59 5.81
CA THR A 96 3.64 -0.86 7.04
C THR A 96 4.13 0.55 6.73
N ALA A 97 5.04 0.68 5.75
CA ALA A 97 5.52 1.99 5.29
C ALA A 97 4.37 2.87 4.77
N ALA A 98 3.41 2.31 4.02
CA ALA A 98 2.25 3.04 3.52
C ALA A 98 1.37 3.59 4.67
N MET A 99 1.15 2.80 5.72
CA MET A 99 0.43 3.26 6.91
C MET A 99 1.19 4.36 7.64
N ILE A 100 2.50 4.22 7.84
CA ILE A 100 3.33 5.22 8.51
C ILE A 100 3.36 6.54 7.72
N VAL A 101 3.42 6.49 6.39
CA VAL A 101 3.26 7.69 5.55
C VAL A 101 1.91 8.35 5.82
N ALA A 102 0.82 7.58 5.93
CA ALA A 102 -0.52 8.10 6.19
C ALA A 102 -0.71 8.73 7.58
N THR A 103 0.18 8.45 8.54
CA THR A 103 0.20 9.12 9.85
C THR A 103 1.08 10.38 9.88
N ASN A 104 1.84 10.66 8.83
CA ASN A 104 2.87 11.70 8.85
C ASN A 104 2.85 12.62 7.62
N ARG A 105 2.06 12.30 6.60
CA ARG A 105 2.05 13.04 5.32
C ARG A 105 0.62 13.28 4.84
N PRO A 106 0.36 14.42 4.20
CA PRO A 106 -0.96 14.79 3.70
C PRO A 106 -1.28 14.02 2.41
N VAL A 107 -1.62 12.74 2.54
CA VAL A 107 -2.13 11.92 1.42
C VAL A 107 -3.65 11.84 1.47
N GLY A 108 -4.28 11.66 0.30
CA GLY A 108 -5.72 11.54 0.20
C GLY A 108 -6.27 10.19 0.66
N ALA A 109 -5.47 9.11 0.56
CA ALA A 109 -5.81 7.77 1.04
C ALA A 109 -4.59 6.87 1.09
N ALA A 110 -4.64 5.84 1.95
CA ALA A 110 -3.62 4.79 1.99
C ALA A 110 -4.23 3.39 2.02
N VAL A 111 -3.51 2.43 1.46
CA VAL A 111 -3.86 1.01 1.47
C VAL A 111 -2.64 0.19 1.85
N SER A 112 -2.84 -0.72 2.79
CA SER A 112 -1.83 -1.68 3.23
C SER A 112 -2.35 -3.10 3.04
N VAL A 113 -1.58 -3.94 2.36
CA VAL A 113 -1.92 -5.35 2.12
C VAL A 113 -0.93 -6.21 2.86
N SER A 114 -1.41 -7.08 3.75
CA SER A 114 -0.60 -7.98 4.60
C SER A 114 0.51 -7.24 5.37
N ALA A 115 0.24 -6.01 5.84
CA ALA A 115 1.24 -5.21 6.51
C ALA A 115 1.73 -5.88 7.80
N HIS A 116 3.05 -6.01 7.94
CA HIS A 116 3.71 -6.59 9.11
C HIS A 116 3.90 -5.57 10.22
N GLY A 117 4.58 -5.95 11.30
CA GLY A 117 4.90 -4.99 12.37
C GLY A 117 3.69 -4.54 13.21
N ILE A 118 2.65 -5.38 13.32
CA ILE A 118 1.42 -5.02 14.04
C ILE A 118 1.69 -4.81 15.52
N VAL A 119 2.31 -5.79 16.20
CA VAL A 119 2.55 -5.78 17.66
C VAL A 119 4.03 -5.67 18.02
N GLU A 120 4.92 -6.01 17.11
CA GLU A 120 6.36 -5.87 17.25
C GLU A 120 6.86 -4.99 16.11
N PRO A 121 7.72 -3.99 16.37
CA PRO A 121 8.20 -3.09 15.32
C PRO A 121 9.11 -3.84 14.34
N LEU A 122 9.14 -3.43 13.08
CA LEU A 122 10.01 -4.02 12.06
C LEU A 122 11.49 -3.71 12.33
N ASN A 123 11.77 -2.58 12.96
CA ASN A 123 13.09 -2.16 13.42
C ASN A 123 12.96 -1.12 14.55
N ASP A 124 14.09 -0.69 15.11
CA ASP A 124 14.13 0.23 16.25
C ASP A 124 13.60 1.64 15.92
N ASP A 125 13.55 2.04 14.65
CA ASP A 125 13.13 3.36 14.19
C ASP A 125 11.66 3.41 13.74
N THR A 126 10.96 2.28 13.72
CA THR A 126 9.59 2.17 13.21
C THR A 126 8.63 1.86 14.37
N PRO A 127 7.56 2.65 14.59
CA PRO A 127 6.53 2.30 15.56
C PRO A 127 5.79 1.02 15.10
N THR A 128 5.20 0.31 16.05
CA THR A 128 4.24 -0.75 15.72
C THR A 128 3.00 -0.15 15.06
N LEU A 129 2.28 -0.94 14.27
CA LEU A 129 1.03 -0.47 13.66
C LEU A 129 -0.05 -0.18 14.73
N LEU A 130 0.01 -0.85 15.90
CA LEU A 130 -0.86 -0.53 17.05
C LEU A 130 -0.60 0.86 17.61
N GLU A 131 0.66 1.29 17.64
CA GLU A 131 1.04 2.63 18.12
C GLU A 131 0.74 3.71 17.08
N ALA A 132 0.95 3.41 15.80
CA ALA A 132 0.73 4.33 14.69
C ALA A 132 -0.77 4.52 14.36
N GLY A 133 -1.58 3.46 14.49
CA GLY A 133 -2.97 3.42 14.05
C GLY A 133 -3.85 4.56 14.54
N PRO A 134 -3.84 4.92 15.85
CA PRO A 134 -4.63 6.04 16.36
C PRO A 134 -4.25 7.40 15.79
N SER A 135 -3.07 7.53 15.19
CA SER A 135 -2.54 8.78 14.62
C SER A 135 -2.76 8.90 13.11
N LEU A 136 -3.55 8.03 12.49
CA LEU A 136 -3.87 8.13 11.07
C LEU A 136 -4.56 9.45 10.75
N GLU A 137 -3.99 10.22 9.85
CA GLU A 137 -4.53 11.50 9.35
C GLU A 137 -5.27 11.34 8.01
N ALA A 138 -5.02 10.25 7.29
CA ALA A 138 -5.65 9.94 6.01
C ALA A 138 -6.53 8.68 6.08
N PRO A 139 -7.58 8.57 5.25
CA PRO A 139 -8.34 7.34 5.09
C PRO A 139 -7.42 6.14 4.82
N TRP A 140 -7.58 5.07 5.63
CA TRP A 140 -6.70 3.90 5.53
C TRP A 140 -7.49 2.58 5.43
N LEU A 141 -7.08 1.73 4.48
CA LEU A 141 -7.60 0.37 4.28
C LEU A 141 -6.49 -0.65 4.56
N GLY A 142 -6.74 -1.58 5.47
CA GLY A 142 -5.89 -2.75 5.71
C GLY A 142 -6.55 -4.04 5.20
N LEU A 143 -5.84 -4.83 4.40
CA LEU A 143 -6.29 -6.11 3.85
C LEU A 143 -5.37 -7.22 4.35
N TYR A 144 -5.94 -8.27 4.98
CA TYR A 144 -5.20 -9.34 5.63
C TYR A 144 -5.76 -10.72 5.30
N GLY A 145 -4.89 -11.74 5.24
CA GLY A 145 -5.28 -13.14 5.23
C GLY A 145 -5.48 -13.65 6.67
N GLU A 146 -6.56 -14.40 6.95
CA GLU A 146 -6.80 -14.96 8.29
C GLU A 146 -5.84 -16.11 8.65
N ASP A 147 -5.30 -16.78 7.64
CA ASP A 147 -4.38 -17.90 7.81
C ASP A 147 -2.92 -17.52 7.61
N ASP A 148 -2.61 -16.22 7.57
CA ASP A 148 -1.25 -15.71 7.44
C ASP A 148 -0.51 -15.77 8.79
N PRO A 149 0.56 -16.60 8.89
CA PRO A 149 1.32 -16.72 10.13
C PRO A 149 2.10 -15.45 10.51
N LEU A 150 2.36 -14.55 9.57
CA LEU A 150 3.07 -13.28 9.81
C LEU A 150 2.14 -12.19 10.35
N THR A 151 0.84 -12.32 10.10
CA THR A 151 -0.19 -11.39 10.60
C THR A 151 -1.31 -12.15 11.32
N PRO A 152 -1.04 -12.78 12.49
CA PRO A 152 -2.01 -13.58 13.21
C PRO A 152 -3.32 -12.84 13.46
N ARG A 153 -4.43 -13.58 13.43
CA ARG A 153 -5.77 -13.02 13.51
C ARG A 153 -5.99 -12.12 14.73
N ASP A 154 -5.49 -12.52 15.89
CA ASP A 154 -5.60 -11.72 17.11
C ASP A 154 -4.80 -10.41 17.04
N HIS A 155 -3.69 -10.37 16.30
CA HIS A 155 -2.96 -9.13 16.03
C HIS A 155 -3.78 -8.20 15.11
N VAL A 156 -4.40 -8.75 14.07
CA VAL A 156 -5.26 -7.97 13.15
C VAL A 156 -6.51 -7.44 13.85
N GLU A 157 -7.11 -8.22 14.77
CA GLU A 157 -8.23 -7.76 15.59
C GLU A 157 -7.82 -6.57 16.49
N ARG A 158 -6.66 -6.65 17.13
CA ARG A 158 -6.10 -5.53 17.92
C ARG A 158 -5.81 -4.31 17.06
N LEU A 159 -5.29 -4.51 15.85
CA LEU A 159 -5.06 -3.41 14.91
C LEU A 159 -6.38 -2.74 14.52
N ARG A 160 -7.43 -3.51 14.27
CA ARG A 160 -8.77 -2.97 13.97
C ARG A 160 -9.27 -2.06 15.10
N ASP A 161 -9.07 -2.47 16.35
CA ASP A 161 -9.45 -1.67 17.52
C ASP A 161 -8.58 -0.40 17.65
N ALA A 162 -7.30 -0.49 17.32
CA ALA A 162 -6.39 0.64 17.39
C ALA A 162 -6.73 1.71 16.33
N VAL A 163 -6.88 1.30 15.05
CA VAL A 163 -7.18 2.24 13.96
C VAL A 163 -8.58 2.84 14.07
N ALA A 164 -9.50 2.16 14.74
CA ALA A 164 -10.83 2.72 15.02
C ALA A 164 -10.80 3.94 15.95
N GLN A 165 -9.67 4.24 16.60
CA GLN A 165 -9.47 5.42 17.43
C GLN A 165 -9.01 6.65 16.62
N ALA A 166 -8.63 6.47 15.34
CA ALA A 166 -8.25 7.57 14.46
C ALA A 166 -9.48 8.42 14.08
N ASP A 167 -9.26 9.70 13.85
CA ASP A 167 -10.30 10.61 13.32
C ASP A 167 -10.57 10.36 11.82
N ALA A 168 -9.60 9.81 11.10
CA ALA A 168 -9.74 9.46 9.69
C ALA A 168 -10.56 8.17 9.49
N PRO A 169 -11.28 8.02 8.37
CA PRO A 169 -11.97 6.77 8.03
C PRO A 169 -10.99 5.59 7.93
N THR A 170 -11.27 4.50 8.63
CA THR A 170 -10.44 3.30 8.59
C THR A 170 -11.27 2.06 8.32
N ASN A 171 -10.69 1.08 7.61
CA ASN A 171 -11.32 -0.22 7.40
C ASN A 171 -10.26 -1.32 7.44
N VAL A 172 -10.56 -2.43 8.13
CA VAL A 172 -9.73 -3.63 8.16
C VAL A 172 -10.55 -4.80 7.68
N VAL A 173 -10.13 -5.42 6.59
CA VAL A 173 -10.80 -6.58 6.00
C VAL A 173 -9.89 -7.80 6.11
N SER A 174 -10.46 -8.91 6.59
CA SER A 174 -9.77 -10.19 6.69
C SER A 174 -10.42 -11.22 5.77
N TYR A 175 -9.61 -12.02 5.11
CA TYR A 175 -10.04 -13.04 4.15
C TYR A 175 -9.75 -14.43 4.67
N SER A 176 -10.78 -15.20 4.90
CA SER A 176 -10.69 -16.62 5.30
C SER A 176 -10.11 -17.45 4.16
N GLY A 177 -9.20 -18.35 4.48
CA GLY A 177 -8.55 -19.21 3.49
C GLY A 177 -7.34 -18.59 2.77
N LEU A 178 -7.02 -17.33 3.06
CA LEU A 178 -5.80 -16.68 2.58
C LEU A 178 -4.70 -16.79 3.65
N ALA A 179 -3.61 -17.52 3.34
CA ALA A 179 -2.48 -17.68 4.25
C ALA A 179 -1.56 -16.43 4.22
N HIS A 180 -1.17 -16.00 3.06
CA HIS A 180 -0.42 -14.78 2.82
C HIS A 180 -0.99 -14.15 1.55
N ARG A 181 -0.58 -12.94 1.19
CA ARG A 181 -1.01 -12.40 -0.11
C ARG A 181 -0.76 -13.45 -1.19
N ALA A 182 -1.81 -13.92 -1.82
CA ALA A 182 -1.69 -14.99 -2.78
C ALA A 182 -1.26 -14.42 -4.12
N GLY A 183 0.00 -14.64 -4.44
CA GLY A 183 0.57 -14.31 -5.72
C GLY A 183 0.89 -12.82 -5.90
N GLU A 184 1.87 -12.58 -6.70
CA GLU A 184 2.38 -11.24 -6.99
C GLU A 184 1.71 -10.58 -8.19
N ARG A 185 0.84 -11.30 -8.90
CA ARG A 185 0.22 -10.79 -10.12
C ARG A 185 -1.23 -10.35 -9.86
N PRO A 186 -1.68 -9.25 -10.47
CA PRO A 186 -3.10 -8.88 -10.45
C PRO A 186 -3.96 -10.02 -10.99
N VAL A 187 -5.07 -10.29 -10.32
CA VAL A 187 -6.09 -11.23 -10.81
C VAL A 187 -6.88 -10.54 -11.91
N THR A 188 -7.19 -11.27 -12.97
CA THR A 188 -7.92 -10.72 -14.13
C THR A 188 -9.35 -11.28 -14.18
N GLU A 189 -10.24 -10.62 -14.93
CA GLU A 189 -11.59 -11.15 -15.18
C GLU A 189 -11.57 -12.53 -15.86
N ALA A 190 -10.50 -12.89 -16.55
CA ALA A 190 -10.34 -14.24 -17.12
C ALA A 190 -10.15 -15.30 -16.02
N ASP A 191 -9.60 -14.92 -14.89
CA ASP A 191 -9.44 -15.78 -13.71
C ASP A 191 -10.78 -15.92 -12.95
N ALA A 192 -11.74 -15.00 -13.14
CA ALA A 192 -13.05 -14.98 -12.48
C ALA A 192 -14.00 -16.13 -12.90
N GLY A 193 -13.64 -16.90 -13.93
CA GLY A 193 -14.35 -18.12 -14.32
C GLY A 193 -14.03 -19.33 -13.44
N ASP A 194 -13.06 -19.20 -12.55
CA ASP A 194 -12.71 -20.23 -11.59
C ASP A 194 -13.51 -20.00 -10.28
N GLU A 195 -14.28 -21.00 -9.85
CA GLU A 195 -15.01 -20.94 -8.57
C GLU A 195 -14.08 -21.14 -7.36
N ASP A 196 -12.76 -21.01 -7.54
CA ASP A 196 -11.79 -21.11 -6.46
C ASP A 196 -12.00 -19.94 -5.46
N PRO A 197 -12.31 -20.25 -4.19
CA PRO A 197 -12.51 -19.23 -3.15
C PRO A 197 -11.31 -18.28 -3.01
N LEU A 198 -10.09 -18.74 -3.31
CA LEU A 198 -8.87 -17.94 -3.30
C LEU A 198 -8.92 -16.85 -4.38
N VAL A 199 -9.28 -17.22 -5.61
CA VAL A 199 -9.40 -16.27 -6.73
C VAL A 199 -10.49 -15.23 -6.42
N VAL A 200 -11.61 -15.67 -5.87
CA VAL A 200 -12.72 -14.77 -5.47
C VAL A 200 -12.25 -13.76 -4.42
N ALA A 201 -11.51 -14.21 -3.40
CA ALA A 201 -10.99 -13.34 -2.35
C ALA A 201 -9.97 -12.33 -2.91
N MET A 202 -9.10 -12.76 -3.83
CA MET A 202 -8.12 -11.88 -4.48
C MET A 202 -8.79 -10.82 -5.35
N LEU A 203 -9.83 -11.19 -6.10
CA LEU A 203 -10.62 -10.24 -6.91
C LEU A 203 -11.34 -9.22 -6.03
N ASP A 204 -11.93 -9.68 -4.91
CA ASP A 204 -12.57 -8.77 -3.96
C ASP A 204 -11.54 -7.81 -3.32
N ALA A 205 -10.38 -8.32 -2.91
CA ALA A 205 -9.30 -7.48 -2.37
C ALA A 205 -8.84 -6.42 -3.38
N GLN A 206 -8.61 -6.81 -4.64
CA GLN A 206 -8.23 -5.87 -5.70
C GLN A 206 -9.33 -4.81 -5.95
N ARG A 207 -10.60 -5.23 -6.00
CA ARG A 207 -11.73 -4.29 -6.16
C ARG A 207 -11.79 -3.30 -4.99
N ARG A 208 -11.59 -3.76 -3.75
CA ARG A 208 -11.58 -2.88 -2.58
C ARG A 208 -10.47 -1.84 -2.62
N ILE A 209 -9.28 -2.19 -3.13
CA ILE A 209 -8.20 -1.23 -3.33
C ILE A 209 -8.65 -0.12 -4.29
N PHE A 210 -9.24 -0.49 -5.43
CA PHE A 210 -9.72 0.47 -6.42
C PHE A 210 -10.86 1.34 -5.86
N ASP A 211 -11.88 0.71 -5.26
CA ASP A 211 -13.02 1.42 -4.66
C ASP A 211 -12.58 2.37 -3.54
N TRP A 212 -11.53 1.99 -2.77
CA TRP A 212 -11.00 2.82 -1.70
C TRP A 212 -10.36 4.09 -2.23
N PHE A 213 -9.54 3.98 -3.26
CA PHE A 213 -8.96 5.14 -3.92
C PHE A 213 -10.04 5.98 -4.62
N ASP A 214 -10.98 5.35 -5.32
CA ASP A 214 -12.10 6.05 -5.97
C ASP A 214 -12.95 6.86 -5.00
N GLY A 215 -13.19 6.33 -3.82
CA GLY A 215 -14.02 6.96 -2.81
C GLY A 215 -13.34 8.10 -2.07
N ASN A 216 -12.01 8.07 -1.94
CA ASN A 216 -11.27 8.97 -1.06
C ASN A 216 -10.36 9.98 -1.78
N LEU A 217 -9.89 9.69 -3.00
CA LEU A 217 -9.08 10.62 -3.79
C LEU A 217 -9.99 11.51 -4.65
N ARG A 218 -10.14 12.78 -4.28
CA ARG A 218 -11.08 13.72 -4.94
C ARG A 218 -10.46 15.08 -5.16
#